data_3a0fc6e5dc7ca544008c04bab6586c2c
#
_entry.id   3a0fc6e5dc7ca544008c04bab6586c2c
#
_cell.length_a   1.000
_cell.length_b   1.000
_cell.length_c   1.000
_cell.angle_alpha   90.00
_cell.angle_beta   90.00
_cell.angle_gamma   90.00
#
_symmetry.space_group_name_H-M   'P 1'
#
loop_
_entity.id
_entity.type
_entity.pdbx_description
1 polymer ?
#
loop_
_entity_poly.entity_id
_entity_poly.type
_entity_poly.pdbx_seq_one_letter_code
_entity_poly.pdbx_strand_id
1 'polypeptide(L)'
;MDTVKNTIAENLGGEAQKLGTHQFTLDEVPDLSGKVAIVTGGSEGIGYGCTYTLLKHNIAKLYILSKREEVVKEAKAAVARELGEDAANRTKWLHCDLSNWPQVKDVAERIKKDTDRLDILINNAGIGILTFQLTDYGVDRHMATNHMGHVILTSHLLPLMKKTAEKGSIVRISNQASNVHQAAPSDTKFESPEEINRDLGPNGNYGLSKLANILYARYFARKVTNAGHPNVLMNATHPGFVSTKQSKEDIHEPYPLAGYGMSVAVEPFKKNQFEGAVPTMYVATVTTKSGQYICPPAIPEPGSSLSQDEALGDRLMELTRKVIMEKTKRESADQGCPFDDLVLH
;
A
#
# COMPACT_ATOMS: atom_id res chain seq x y z
N MET A 1 14.53 22.88 8.49
CA MET A 1 13.79 23.59 7.42
C MET A 1 13.36 22.65 6.31
N ASP A 2 14.16 21.67 5.94
CA ASP A 2 13.85 20.75 4.83
C ASP A 2 12.63 19.86 5.08
N THR A 3 12.42 19.38 6.32
CA THR A 3 11.24 18.57 6.67
C THR A 3 9.94 19.35 6.47
N VAL A 4 9.86 20.62 6.86
CA VAL A 4 8.66 21.46 6.68
C VAL A 4 8.41 21.72 5.19
N LYS A 5 9.47 22.04 4.43
CA LYS A 5 9.38 22.21 2.97
C LYS A 5 8.89 20.96 2.26
N ASN A 6 9.44 19.79 2.62
CA ASN A 6 9.05 18.52 2.04
C ASN A 6 7.61 18.17 2.41
N THR A 7 7.20 18.37 3.67
CA THR A 7 5.82 18.13 4.09
C THR A 7 4.82 19.00 3.33
N ILE A 8 5.14 20.28 3.09
CA ILE A 8 4.30 21.18 2.29
C ILE A 8 4.24 20.69 0.84
N ALA A 9 5.38 20.36 0.23
CA ALA A 9 5.46 19.86 -1.14
C ALA A 9 4.67 18.55 -1.33
N GLU A 10 4.82 17.61 -0.41
CA GLU A 10 4.13 16.32 -0.47
C GLU A 10 2.62 16.41 -0.32
N ASN A 11 2.08 17.42 0.38
CA ASN A 11 0.63 17.57 0.60
C ASN A 11 -0.06 18.51 -0.38
N LEU A 12 0.64 19.53 -0.85
CA LEU A 12 0.07 20.60 -1.69
C LEU A 12 0.61 20.60 -3.12
N GLY A 13 1.57 19.73 -3.43
CA GLY A 13 2.26 19.69 -4.70
C GLY A 13 3.37 20.74 -4.79
N GLY A 14 4.63 20.35 -4.61
CA GLY A 14 5.78 21.22 -4.61
C GLY A 14 6.00 21.94 -5.95
N GLU A 15 6.97 21.49 -6.74
CA GLU A 15 7.28 22.10 -8.05
C GLU A 15 6.16 22.00 -9.08
N ALA A 16 5.18 21.15 -8.87
CA ALA A 16 4.07 20.93 -9.77
C ALA A 16 2.99 21.99 -9.71
N GLN A 17 3.02 22.88 -8.74
CA GLN A 17 2.17 24.07 -8.76
C GLN A 17 2.64 25.15 -9.78
N LYS A 18 3.61 24.82 -10.64
CA LYS A 18 3.90 25.67 -11.80
C LYS A 18 2.64 25.78 -12.66
N LEU A 19 2.20 26.99 -12.93
CA LEU A 19 1.08 27.28 -13.84
C LEU A 19 1.21 26.45 -15.13
N GLY A 20 0.19 25.63 -15.42
CA GLY A 20 0.15 24.82 -16.64
C GLY A 20 0.62 23.37 -16.48
N THR A 21 1.03 22.90 -15.31
CA THR A 21 1.28 21.47 -15.09
C THR A 21 -0.05 20.70 -15.07
N HIS A 22 -0.18 19.69 -15.93
CA HIS A 22 -1.34 18.82 -15.95
C HIS A 22 -1.50 18.10 -14.60
N GLN A 23 -2.70 18.14 -14.06
CA GLN A 23 -3.05 17.45 -12.82
C GLN A 23 -3.98 16.28 -13.16
N PHE A 24 -3.53 15.07 -12.93
CA PHE A 24 -4.32 13.86 -13.13
C PHE A 24 -5.59 13.87 -12.27
N THR A 25 -6.70 13.49 -12.87
CA THR A 25 -7.99 13.30 -12.20
C THR A 25 -8.49 11.87 -12.36
N LEU A 26 -9.43 11.46 -11.51
CA LEU A 26 -9.98 10.09 -11.57
C LEU A 26 -10.77 9.81 -12.86
N ASP A 27 -11.26 10.85 -13.55
CA ASP A 27 -11.96 10.70 -14.83
C ASP A 27 -11.00 10.38 -16.00
N GLU A 28 -9.69 10.56 -15.82
CA GLU A 28 -8.65 10.22 -16.80
C GLU A 28 -8.14 8.78 -16.66
N VAL A 29 -8.68 8.01 -15.72
CA VAL A 29 -8.41 6.57 -15.64
C VAL A 29 -8.89 5.93 -16.95
N PRO A 30 -8.04 5.17 -17.66
CA PRO A 30 -8.43 4.55 -18.93
C PRO A 30 -9.48 3.45 -18.73
N ASP A 31 -10.07 2.99 -19.82
CA ASP A 31 -10.90 1.77 -19.79
C ASP A 31 -10.07 0.57 -19.33
N LEU A 32 -10.57 -0.16 -18.33
CA LEU A 32 -9.91 -1.30 -17.69
C LEU A 32 -10.57 -2.63 -18.07
N SER A 33 -11.38 -2.66 -19.14
CA SER A 33 -12.02 -3.86 -19.63
C SER A 33 -11.02 -5.01 -19.83
N GLY A 34 -11.38 -6.20 -19.37
CA GLY A 34 -10.54 -7.39 -19.44
C GLY A 34 -9.37 -7.44 -18.43
N LYS A 35 -9.17 -6.42 -17.58
CA LYS A 35 -8.12 -6.39 -16.56
C LYS A 35 -8.62 -6.91 -15.21
N VAL A 36 -7.68 -7.40 -14.41
CA VAL A 36 -7.92 -7.93 -13.05
C VAL A 36 -7.13 -7.10 -12.04
N ALA A 37 -7.79 -6.71 -10.95
CA ALA A 37 -7.20 -5.94 -9.88
C ALA A 37 -7.37 -6.58 -8.50
N ILE A 38 -6.46 -6.24 -7.58
CA ILE A 38 -6.55 -6.52 -6.15
C ILE A 38 -6.43 -5.19 -5.41
N VAL A 39 -7.31 -4.97 -4.42
CA VAL A 39 -7.21 -3.83 -3.48
C VAL A 39 -7.25 -4.38 -2.05
N THR A 40 -6.16 -4.22 -1.30
CA THR A 40 -6.18 -4.49 0.13
C THR A 40 -6.85 -3.32 0.86
N GLY A 41 -7.75 -3.62 1.81
CA GLY A 41 -8.58 -2.59 2.46
C GLY A 41 -9.51 -1.85 1.51
N GLY A 42 -9.97 -2.53 0.43
CA GLY A 42 -10.75 -1.92 -0.65
C GLY A 42 -12.20 -1.58 -0.31
N SER A 43 -12.64 -1.75 0.94
CA SER A 43 -14.05 -1.58 1.34
C SER A 43 -14.34 -0.24 2.04
N GLU A 44 -13.33 0.52 2.43
CA GLU A 44 -13.50 1.80 3.12
C GLU A 44 -12.38 2.79 2.81
N GLY A 45 -12.58 4.05 3.12
CA GLY A 45 -11.58 5.10 2.96
C GLY A 45 -10.99 5.18 1.54
N ILE A 46 -9.67 5.36 1.46
CA ILE A 46 -8.94 5.47 0.19
C ILE A 46 -9.10 4.21 -0.66
N GLY A 47 -9.07 3.03 -0.02
CA GLY A 47 -9.27 1.76 -0.70
C GLY A 47 -10.63 1.65 -1.38
N TYR A 48 -11.70 2.15 -0.75
CA TYR A 48 -13.02 2.24 -1.39
C TYR A 48 -13.00 3.22 -2.56
N GLY A 49 -12.34 4.38 -2.43
CA GLY A 49 -12.16 5.31 -3.55
C GLY A 49 -11.49 4.65 -4.76
N CYS A 50 -10.46 3.82 -4.52
CA CYS A 50 -9.81 3.02 -5.56
C CYS A 50 -10.76 1.96 -6.14
N THR A 51 -11.44 1.19 -5.29
CA THR A 51 -12.40 0.14 -5.68
C THR A 51 -13.51 0.72 -6.58
N TYR A 52 -14.14 1.80 -6.13
CA TYR A 52 -15.19 2.48 -6.90
C TYR A 52 -14.68 2.98 -8.25
N THR A 53 -13.51 3.61 -8.28
CA THR A 53 -12.92 4.15 -9.52
C THR A 53 -12.59 3.03 -10.51
N LEU A 54 -11.99 1.91 -10.05
CA LEU A 54 -11.71 0.75 -10.89
C LEU A 54 -13.00 0.18 -11.51
N LEU A 55 -14.08 0.09 -10.73
CA LEU A 55 -15.39 -0.40 -11.19
C LEU A 55 -16.06 0.57 -12.17
N LYS A 56 -16.01 1.88 -11.91
CA LYS A 56 -16.49 2.94 -12.80
C LYS A 56 -15.81 2.88 -14.17
N HIS A 57 -14.53 2.47 -14.21
CA HIS A 57 -13.74 2.35 -15.44
C HIS A 57 -13.64 0.89 -15.95
N ASN A 58 -14.67 0.10 -15.72
CA ASN A 58 -14.90 -1.21 -16.34
C ASN A 58 -13.90 -2.31 -16.00
N ILE A 59 -13.23 -2.26 -14.81
CA ILE A 59 -12.40 -3.40 -14.41
C ILE A 59 -13.19 -4.71 -14.50
N ALA A 60 -12.64 -5.74 -15.12
CA ALA A 60 -13.38 -6.98 -15.37
C ALA A 60 -13.55 -7.83 -14.11
N LYS A 61 -12.56 -7.82 -13.21
CA LYS A 61 -12.59 -8.55 -11.94
C LYS A 61 -11.79 -7.81 -10.89
N LEU A 62 -12.36 -7.67 -9.69
CA LEU A 62 -11.75 -6.97 -8.56
C LEU A 62 -11.79 -7.84 -7.31
N TYR A 63 -10.63 -8.17 -6.75
CA TYR A 63 -10.54 -8.78 -5.43
C TYR A 63 -10.41 -7.70 -4.36
N ILE A 64 -11.26 -7.75 -3.35
CA ILE A 64 -11.17 -6.92 -2.14
C ILE A 64 -10.63 -7.80 -1.02
N LEU A 65 -9.44 -7.49 -0.52
CA LEU A 65 -8.84 -8.20 0.60
C LEU A 65 -9.01 -7.36 1.86
N SER A 66 -9.79 -7.84 2.82
CA SER A 66 -10.05 -7.12 4.07
C SER A 66 -10.51 -8.07 5.19
N LYS A 67 -10.54 -7.56 6.43
CA LYS A 67 -10.88 -8.34 7.63
C LYS A 67 -12.38 -8.40 7.90
N ARG A 68 -13.17 -7.40 7.48
CA ARG A 68 -14.56 -7.21 7.88
C ARG A 68 -15.51 -7.39 6.71
N GLU A 69 -16.29 -8.49 6.74
CA GLU A 69 -17.23 -8.81 5.67
C GLU A 69 -18.39 -7.82 5.59
N GLU A 70 -18.89 -7.37 6.74
CA GLU A 70 -19.99 -6.41 6.83
C GLU A 70 -19.66 -5.09 6.11
N VAL A 71 -18.45 -4.58 6.27
CA VAL A 71 -18.00 -3.35 5.59
C VAL A 71 -17.91 -3.56 4.08
N VAL A 72 -17.53 -4.75 3.63
CA VAL A 72 -17.52 -5.08 2.20
C VAL A 72 -18.92 -5.16 1.62
N LYS A 73 -19.89 -5.73 2.37
CA LYS A 73 -21.30 -5.77 1.96
C LYS A 73 -21.87 -4.36 1.79
N GLU A 74 -21.57 -3.45 2.71
CA GLU A 74 -21.97 -2.03 2.62
C GLU A 74 -21.35 -1.35 1.40
N ALA A 75 -20.04 -1.55 1.17
CA ALA A 75 -19.34 -1.01 0.02
C ALA A 75 -19.92 -1.52 -1.31
N LYS A 76 -20.20 -2.82 -1.42
CA LYS A 76 -20.84 -3.42 -2.60
C LYS A 76 -22.26 -2.87 -2.83
N ALA A 77 -23.04 -2.70 -1.78
CA ALA A 77 -24.36 -2.10 -1.88
C ALA A 77 -24.31 -0.63 -2.35
N ALA A 78 -23.29 0.14 -1.90
CA ALA A 78 -23.06 1.49 -2.38
C ALA A 78 -22.71 1.51 -3.89
N VAL A 79 -21.79 0.63 -4.31
CA VAL A 79 -21.44 0.47 -5.74
C VAL A 79 -22.67 0.08 -6.57
N ALA A 80 -23.48 -0.88 -6.10
CA ALA A 80 -24.69 -1.33 -6.80
C ALA A 80 -25.68 -0.17 -7.02
N ARG A 81 -25.87 0.70 -6.03
CA ARG A 81 -26.75 1.87 -6.15
C ARG A 81 -26.26 2.89 -7.16
N GLU A 82 -24.95 3.10 -7.25
CA GLU A 82 -24.36 4.18 -8.03
C GLU A 82 -23.88 3.76 -9.43
N LEU A 83 -23.37 2.54 -9.57
CA LEU A 83 -22.81 2.00 -10.82
C LEU A 83 -23.59 0.81 -11.37
N GLY A 84 -24.60 0.33 -10.66
CA GLY A 84 -25.41 -0.84 -11.04
C GLY A 84 -24.88 -2.17 -10.51
N GLU A 85 -25.77 -3.17 -10.48
CA GLU A 85 -25.48 -4.53 -9.96
C GLU A 85 -24.35 -5.21 -10.74
N ASP A 86 -24.26 -5.01 -12.04
CA ASP A 86 -23.19 -5.61 -12.86
C ASP A 86 -21.80 -5.16 -12.41
N ALA A 87 -21.63 -3.89 -12.03
CA ALA A 87 -20.39 -3.39 -11.49
C ALA A 87 -20.08 -4.02 -10.13
N ALA A 88 -21.07 -4.06 -9.23
CA ALA A 88 -20.91 -4.67 -7.91
C ALA A 88 -20.55 -6.17 -7.99
N ASN A 89 -21.13 -6.90 -8.96
CA ASN A 89 -20.90 -8.33 -9.16
C ASN A 89 -19.50 -8.67 -9.71
N ARG A 90 -18.76 -7.69 -10.22
CA ARG A 90 -17.35 -7.87 -10.59
C ARG A 90 -16.41 -7.93 -9.38
N THR A 91 -16.90 -7.69 -8.17
CA THR A 91 -16.12 -7.77 -6.94
C THR A 91 -16.17 -9.15 -6.30
N LYS A 92 -15.02 -9.63 -5.84
CA LYS A 92 -14.88 -10.84 -5.02
C LYS A 92 -14.14 -10.50 -3.73
N TRP A 93 -14.81 -10.69 -2.60
CA TRP A 93 -14.18 -10.51 -1.30
C TRP A 93 -13.44 -11.79 -0.86
N LEU A 94 -12.24 -11.61 -0.28
CA LEU A 94 -11.49 -12.65 0.40
C LEU A 94 -11.07 -12.10 1.77
N HIS A 95 -11.42 -12.82 2.82
CA HIS A 95 -10.96 -12.50 4.18
C HIS A 95 -9.44 -12.58 4.23
N CYS A 96 -8.79 -11.48 4.64
CA CYS A 96 -7.34 -11.38 4.73
C CYS A 96 -6.94 -10.42 5.84
N ASP A 97 -6.24 -10.97 6.83
CA ASP A 97 -5.52 -10.20 7.84
C ASP A 97 -4.03 -10.15 7.45
N LEU A 98 -3.52 -8.97 7.11
CA LEU A 98 -2.12 -8.80 6.71
C LEU A 98 -1.11 -9.08 7.84
N SER A 99 -1.55 -9.10 9.10
CA SER A 99 -0.71 -9.52 10.22
C SER A 99 -0.67 -11.05 10.40
N ASN A 100 -1.55 -11.79 9.74
CA ASN A 100 -1.55 -13.25 9.68
C ASN A 100 -0.89 -13.73 8.38
N TRP A 101 0.41 -13.89 8.41
CA TRP A 101 1.21 -14.14 7.21
C TRP A 101 0.89 -15.46 6.48
N PRO A 102 0.63 -16.60 7.16
CA PRO A 102 0.11 -17.81 6.50
C PRO A 102 -1.20 -17.55 5.74
N GLN A 103 -2.14 -16.81 6.35
CA GLN A 103 -3.40 -16.47 5.68
C GLN A 103 -3.17 -15.61 4.44
N VAL A 104 -2.22 -14.66 4.46
CA VAL A 104 -1.86 -13.85 3.29
C VAL A 104 -1.38 -14.73 2.15
N LYS A 105 -0.52 -15.71 2.43
CA LYS A 105 -0.05 -16.68 1.45
C LYS A 105 -1.21 -17.50 0.89
N ASP A 106 -2.06 -18.07 1.74
CA ASP A 106 -3.22 -18.86 1.30
C ASP A 106 -4.15 -18.07 0.40
N VAL A 107 -4.39 -16.80 0.73
CA VAL A 107 -5.20 -15.90 -0.10
C VAL A 107 -4.56 -15.67 -1.47
N ALA A 108 -3.23 -15.44 -1.52
CA ALA A 108 -2.51 -15.32 -2.78
C ALA A 108 -2.62 -16.59 -3.64
N GLU A 109 -2.47 -17.78 -3.02
CA GLU A 109 -2.62 -19.07 -3.72
C GLU A 109 -4.05 -19.28 -4.25
N ARG A 110 -5.06 -18.89 -3.47
CA ARG A 110 -6.47 -18.95 -3.92
C ARG A 110 -6.72 -18.04 -5.12
N ILE A 111 -6.12 -16.84 -5.13
CA ILE A 111 -6.23 -15.91 -6.27
C ILE A 111 -5.56 -16.51 -7.52
N LYS A 112 -4.35 -17.07 -7.39
CA LYS A 112 -3.63 -17.72 -8.51
C LYS A 112 -4.41 -18.90 -9.13
N LYS A 113 -5.25 -19.58 -8.35
CA LYS A 113 -6.13 -20.65 -8.84
C LYS A 113 -7.40 -20.11 -9.52
N ASP A 114 -7.83 -18.88 -9.20
CA ASP A 114 -9.10 -18.28 -9.62
C ASP A 114 -8.96 -17.33 -10.83
N THR A 115 -7.73 -16.96 -11.20
CA THR A 115 -7.44 -16.12 -12.36
C THR A 115 -6.07 -16.43 -12.95
N ASP A 116 -5.93 -16.29 -14.26
CA ASP A 116 -4.67 -16.46 -14.99
C ASP A 116 -3.94 -15.14 -15.30
N ARG A 117 -4.46 -14.03 -14.77
CA ARG A 117 -3.86 -12.70 -14.92
C ARG A 117 -4.07 -11.81 -13.68
N LEU A 118 -3.13 -10.88 -13.48
CA LEU A 118 -3.23 -9.81 -12.50
C LEU A 118 -2.52 -8.57 -13.06
N ASP A 119 -3.30 -7.52 -13.32
CA ASP A 119 -2.81 -6.28 -13.94
C ASP A 119 -2.51 -5.19 -12.92
N ILE A 120 -3.27 -5.15 -11.83
CA ILE A 120 -3.21 -4.08 -10.82
C ILE A 120 -3.21 -4.69 -9.42
N LEU A 121 -2.21 -4.29 -8.61
CA LEU A 121 -2.16 -4.60 -7.18
C LEU A 121 -2.06 -3.30 -6.38
N ILE A 122 -3.07 -3.01 -5.57
CA ILE A 122 -3.09 -1.85 -4.68
C ILE A 122 -2.91 -2.32 -3.23
N ASN A 123 -1.70 -2.20 -2.71
CA ASN A 123 -1.32 -2.45 -1.34
C ASN A 123 -1.69 -1.22 -0.49
N ASN A 124 -2.99 -1.06 -0.20
CA ASN A 124 -3.54 0.11 0.49
C ASN A 124 -3.83 -0.12 1.97
N ALA A 125 -4.25 -1.33 2.36
CA ALA A 125 -4.59 -1.61 3.74
C ALA A 125 -3.44 -1.26 4.70
N GLY A 126 -3.78 -0.83 5.89
CA GLY A 126 -2.80 -0.55 6.92
C GLY A 126 -3.46 -0.09 8.20
N ILE A 127 -2.74 -0.23 9.28
CA ILE A 127 -3.08 0.41 10.55
C ILE A 127 -2.45 1.80 10.56
N GLY A 128 -3.13 2.76 11.17
CA GLY A 128 -2.71 4.15 11.27
C GLY A 128 -1.76 4.40 12.44
N ILE A 129 -1.84 5.59 13.02
CA ILE A 129 -1.01 6.02 14.15
C ILE A 129 -1.58 5.39 15.44
N LEU A 130 -1.04 4.24 15.83
CA LEU A 130 -1.44 3.49 17.01
C LEU A 130 -0.27 3.31 17.98
N THR A 131 -0.55 2.93 19.23
CA THR A 131 0.48 2.61 20.22
C THR A 131 1.34 1.44 19.78
N PHE A 132 2.57 1.35 20.29
CA PHE A 132 3.45 0.21 20.03
C PHE A 132 2.83 -1.10 20.58
N GLN A 133 2.84 -2.14 19.77
CA GLN A 133 2.43 -3.48 20.16
C GLN A 133 3.09 -4.52 19.26
N LEU A 134 3.58 -5.60 19.84
CA LEU A 134 4.06 -6.75 19.08
C LEU A 134 2.90 -7.66 18.67
N THR A 135 2.99 -8.20 17.45
CA THR A 135 2.10 -9.26 16.95
C THR A 135 2.51 -10.62 17.58
N ASP A 136 1.74 -11.68 17.31
CA ASP A 136 2.05 -13.06 17.74
C ASP A 136 3.41 -13.54 17.21
N TYR A 137 3.90 -12.96 16.12
CA TYR A 137 5.26 -13.19 15.59
C TYR A 137 6.35 -12.42 16.34
N GLY A 138 6.01 -11.59 17.33
CA GLY A 138 6.98 -10.74 18.03
C GLY A 138 7.58 -9.66 17.14
N VAL A 139 6.79 -9.13 16.21
CA VAL A 139 7.14 -8.02 15.32
C VAL A 139 6.19 -6.87 15.56
N ASP A 140 6.70 -5.62 15.52
CA ASP A 140 5.86 -4.41 15.64
C ASP A 140 4.68 -4.48 14.67
N ARG A 141 3.48 -4.18 15.17
CA ARG A 141 2.24 -4.32 14.40
C ARG A 141 2.20 -3.49 13.12
N HIS A 142 2.85 -2.31 13.10
CA HIS A 142 2.92 -1.47 11.91
C HIS A 142 3.82 -2.10 10.84
N MET A 143 5.02 -2.57 11.22
CA MET A 143 5.91 -3.27 10.30
C MET A 143 5.31 -4.58 9.81
N ALA A 144 4.70 -5.36 10.69
CA ALA A 144 4.08 -6.64 10.34
C ALA A 144 2.93 -6.48 9.34
N THR A 145 2.03 -5.48 9.57
CA THR A 145 0.82 -5.28 8.76
C THR A 145 1.08 -4.42 7.53
N ASN A 146 1.66 -3.22 7.72
CA ASN A 146 1.76 -2.21 6.66
C ASN A 146 2.82 -2.55 5.62
N HIS A 147 3.87 -3.30 6.03
CA HIS A 147 4.99 -3.65 5.17
C HIS A 147 5.07 -5.15 4.89
N MET A 148 5.38 -5.98 5.90
CA MET A 148 5.69 -7.40 5.69
C MET A 148 4.53 -8.20 5.09
N GLY A 149 3.29 -7.96 5.55
CA GLY A 149 2.10 -8.59 4.96
C GLY A 149 1.95 -8.29 3.47
N HIS A 150 2.22 -7.05 3.05
CA HIS A 150 2.19 -6.68 1.62
C HIS A 150 3.38 -7.24 0.83
N VAL A 151 4.57 -7.36 1.45
CA VAL A 151 5.72 -8.02 0.82
C VAL A 151 5.38 -9.49 0.54
N ILE A 152 4.80 -10.20 1.49
CA ILE A 152 4.37 -11.60 1.30
C ILE A 152 3.34 -11.71 0.18
N LEU A 153 2.27 -10.89 0.23
CA LEU A 153 1.24 -10.88 -0.80
C LEU A 153 1.82 -10.64 -2.20
N THR A 154 2.65 -9.60 -2.33
CA THR A 154 3.29 -9.23 -3.59
C THR A 154 4.20 -10.34 -4.10
N SER A 155 5.04 -10.92 -3.22
CA SER A 155 5.96 -12.01 -3.55
C SER A 155 5.23 -13.22 -4.15
N HIS A 156 4.16 -13.69 -3.46
CA HIS A 156 3.40 -14.85 -3.94
C HIS A 156 2.59 -14.60 -5.21
N LEU A 157 2.19 -13.34 -5.47
CA LEU A 157 1.48 -12.94 -6.68
C LEU A 157 2.40 -12.55 -7.85
N LEU A 158 3.69 -12.30 -7.59
CA LEU A 158 4.62 -11.82 -8.61
C LEU A 158 4.75 -12.76 -9.81
N PRO A 159 4.81 -14.10 -9.68
CA PRO A 159 4.83 -14.99 -10.85
C PRO A 159 3.61 -14.79 -11.78
N LEU A 160 2.41 -14.59 -11.21
CA LEU A 160 1.21 -14.30 -11.98
C LEU A 160 1.29 -12.92 -12.67
N MET A 161 1.82 -11.91 -11.97
CA MET A 161 2.01 -10.57 -12.53
C MET A 161 3.04 -10.57 -13.67
N LYS A 162 4.17 -11.27 -13.52
CA LYS A 162 5.16 -11.44 -14.58
C LYS A 162 4.55 -12.10 -15.81
N LYS A 163 3.82 -13.22 -15.63
CA LYS A 163 3.08 -13.90 -16.72
C LYS A 163 2.07 -12.97 -17.41
N THR A 164 1.42 -12.08 -16.66
CA THR A 164 0.48 -11.10 -17.22
C THR A 164 1.23 -10.06 -18.05
N ALA A 165 2.38 -9.60 -17.60
CA ALA A 165 3.22 -8.65 -18.31
C ALA A 165 3.82 -9.25 -19.60
N GLU A 166 4.19 -10.52 -19.61
CA GLU A 166 4.67 -11.25 -20.79
C GLU A 166 3.60 -11.35 -21.89
N LYS A 167 2.32 -11.31 -21.52
CA LYS A 167 1.18 -11.23 -22.47
C LYS A 167 0.93 -9.81 -23.02
N GLY A 168 1.82 -8.86 -22.75
CA GLY A 168 1.76 -7.50 -23.28
C GLY A 168 1.06 -6.47 -22.38
N SER A 169 0.63 -6.84 -21.18
CA SER A 169 0.08 -5.88 -20.22
C SER A 169 1.19 -5.13 -19.48
N ILE A 170 0.94 -3.86 -19.15
CA ILE A 170 1.72 -3.16 -18.13
C ILE A 170 1.06 -3.44 -16.78
N VAL A 171 1.76 -4.18 -15.95
CA VAL A 171 1.33 -4.52 -14.57
C VAL A 171 1.79 -3.41 -13.63
N ARG A 172 0.92 -2.96 -12.74
CA ARG A 172 1.19 -1.85 -11.83
C ARG A 172 0.88 -2.21 -10.39
N ILE A 173 1.82 -1.89 -9.51
CA ILE A 173 1.73 -2.10 -8.07
C ILE A 173 1.84 -0.74 -7.38
N SER A 174 0.87 -0.42 -6.52
CA SER A 174 0.89 0.77 -5.69
C SER A 174 1.04 0.40 -4.22
N ASN A 175 2.09 0.89 -3.56
CA ASN A 175 2.30 0.74 -2.12
C ASN A 175 1.90 2.01 -1.39
N GLN A 176 0.89 1.91 -0.52
CA GLN A 176 0.42 3.06 0.24
C GLN A 176 1.44 3.46 1.32
N ALA A 177 2.10 4.58 1.09
CA ALA A 177 3.00 5.26 2.01
C ALA A 177 2.31 6.46 2.69
N SER A 178 3.08 7.36 3.25
CA SER A 178 2.61 8.60 3.90
C SER A 178 3.77 9.58 4.03
N ASN A 179 3.49 10.89 4.08
CA ASN A 179 4.46 11.91 4.47
C ASN A 179 4.98 11.69 5.92
N VAL A 180 4.25 10.94 6.75
CA VAL A 180 4.70 10.55 8.10
C VAL A 180 5.95 9.64 8.05
N HIS A 181 6.37 9.11 6.89
CA HIS A 181 7.66 8.44 6.75
C HIS A 181 8.84 9.30 7.22
N GLN A 182 8.69 10.62 7.23
CA GLN A 182 9.69 11.57 7.74
C GLN A 182 9.83 11.52 9.28
N ALA A 183 8.90 10.89 9.99
CA ALA A 183 8.99 10.64 11.44
C ALA A 183 9.80 9.38 11.80
N ALA A 184 10.25 8.60 10.81
CA ALA A 184 11.19 7.51 11.06
C ALA A 184 12.49 8.07 11.66
N PRO A 185 13.13 7.38 12.65
CA PRO A 185 14.36 7.83 13.25
C PRO A 185 15.46 8.06 12.20
N SER A 186 16.20 9.17 12.33
CA SER A 186 17.30 9.52 11.40
C SER A 186 18.47 8.52 11.44
N ASP A 187 18.59 7.73 12.51
CA ASP A 187 19.58 6.68 12.71
C ASP A 187 19.10 5.30 12.27
N THR A 188 17.96 5.21 11.56
CA THR A 188 17.43 3.94 11.03
C THR A 188 18.43 3.26 10.09
N LYS A 189 18.71 1.97 10.33
CA LYS A 189 19.68 1.17 9.57
C LYS A 189 19.11 -0.13 9.01
N PHE A 190 18.05 -0.66 9.59
CA PHE A 190 17.46 -1.98 9.29
C PHE A 190 18.47 -3.13 9.42
N GLU A 191 19.29 -3.10 10.49
CA GLU A 191 20.34 -4.10 10.75
C GLU A 191 19.83 -5.29 11.56
N SER A 192 18.79 -5.11 12.38
CA SER A 192 18.31 -6.18 13.26
C SER A 192 16.80 -6.15 13.52
N PRO A 193 16.22 -7.31 13.94
CA PRO A 193 14.83 -7.36 14.37
C PRO A 193 14.52 -6.46 15.57
N GLU A 194 15.48 -6.28 16.48
CA GLU A 194 15.34 -5.44 17.67
C GLU A 194 15.14 -3.97 17.29
N GLU A 195 15.77 -3.53 16.21
CA GLU A 195 15.64 -2.15 15.71
C GLU A 195 14.20 -1.84 15.29
N ILE A 196 13.57 -2.74 14.51
CA ILE A 196 12.20 -2.57 14.05
C ILE A 196 11.15 -2.82 15.12
N ASN A 197 11.54 -3.41 16.25
CA ASN A 197 10.70 -3.74 17.40
C ASN A 197 10.91 -2.77 18.58
N ARG A 198 11.56 -1.63 18.37
CA ARG A 198 11.65 -0.59 19.39
C ARG A 198 10.32 0.17 19.50
N ASP A 199 9.96 0.57 20.70
CA ASP A 199 8.91 1.59 20.88
C ASP A 199 9.48 2.97 20.52
N LEU A 200 9.11 3.43 19.33
CA LEU A 200 9.49 4.74 18.79
C LEU A 200 8.39 5.80 19.01
N GLY A 201 7.39 5.43 19.78
CA GLY A 201 6.13 6.17 19.88
C GLY A 201 5.27 6.00 18.63
N PRO A 202 3.97 6.38 18.70
CA PRO A 202 2.99 6.09 17.66
C PRO A 202 3.38 6.61 16.27
N ASN A 203 3.87 7.85 16.20
CA ASN A 203 4.29 8.45 14.93
C ASN A 203 5.58 7.80 14.39
N GLY A 204 6.52 7.44 15.27
CA GLY A 204 7.79 6.83 14.88
C GLY A 204 7.58 5.43 14.30
N ASN A 205 6.84 4.56 14.97
CA ASN A 205 6.56 3.20 14.49
C ASN A 205 5.73 3.21 13.19
N TYR A 206 4.69 4.05 13.10
CA TYR A 206 3.94 4.23 11.87
C TYR A 206 4.83 4.78 10.75
N GLY A 207 5.61 5.84 11.04
CA GLY A 207 6.55 6.46 10.10
C GLY A 207 7.58 5.46 9.57
N LEU A 208 8.15 4.62 10.43
CA LEU A 208 9.09 3.57 10.03
C LEU A 208 8.46 2.59 9.02
N SER A 209 7.21 2.17 9.26
CA SER A 209 6.50 1.29 8.32
C SER A 209 6.21 1.96 6.96
N LYS A 210 5.98 3.28 6.97
CA LYS A 210 5.74 4.04 5.74
C LYS A 210 7.03 4.36 4.97
N LEU A 211 8.15 4.54 5.68
CA LEU A 211 9.49 4.57 5.09
C LEU A 211 9.80 3.25 4.38
N ALA A 212 9.52 2.12 5.06
CA ALA A 212 9.71 0.78 4.50
C ALA A 212 8.94 0.59 3.18
N ASN A 213 7.72 1.11 3.05
CA ASN A 213 6.92 1.01 1.83
C ASN A 213 7.52 1.81 0.66
N ILE A 214 8.14 2.97 0.89
CA ILE A 214 8.85 3.74 -0.15
C ILE A 214 10.12 3.00 -0.58
N LEU A 215 10.93 2.56 0.39
CA LEU A 215 12.15 1.81 0.13
C LEU A 215 11.87 0.52 -0.65
N TYR A 216 10.80 -0.20 -0.30
CA TYR A 216 10.39 -1.40 -1.02
C TYR A 216 10.04 -1.10 -2.49
N ALA A 217 9.31 -0.04 -2.77
CA ALA A 217 8.98 0.33 -4.15
C ALA A 217 10.25 0.63 -4.97
N ARG A 218 11.22 1.32 -4.40
CA ARG A 218 12.52 1.61 -5.03
C ARG A 218 13.37 0.37 -5.21
N TYR A 219 13.43 -0.49 -4.20
CA TYR A 219 14.09 -1.78 -4.28
C TYR A 219 13.50 -2.64 -5.40
N PHE A 220 12.17 -2.75 -5.46
CA PHE A 220 11.47 -3.51 -6.49
C PHE A 220 11.78 -3.00 -7.90
N ALA A 221 11.81 -1.68 -8.09
CA ALA A 221 12.17 -1.09 -9.37
C ALA A 221 13.57 -1.53 -9.83
N ARG A 222 14.55 -1.54 -8.92
CA ARG A 222 15.93 -1.97 -9.22
C ARG A 222 16.01 -3.48 -9.49
N LYS A 223 15.37 -4.30 -8.65
CA LYS A 223 15.56 -5.76 -8.63
C LYS A 223 14.57 -6.52 -9.52
N VAL A 224 13.47 -5.89 -9.95
CA VAL A 224 12.46 -6.51 -10.84
C VAL A 224 12.32 -5.74 -12.14
N THR A 225 11.87 -4.48 -12.06
CA THR A 225 11.58 -3.70 -13.28
C THR A 225 12.82 -3.57 -14.15
N ASN A 226 13.92 -3.08 -13.59
CA ASN A 226 15.17 -2.84 -14.32
C ASN A 226 15.99 -4.13 -14.55
N ALA A 227 15.66 -5.22 -13.85
CA ALA A 227 16.38 -6.50 -13.93
C ALA A 227 15.72 -7.51 -14.89
N GLY A 228 14.92 -7.06 -15.85
CA GLY A 228 14.38 -7.91 -16.91
C GLY A 228 12.86 -7.94 -17.02
N HIS A 229 12.13 -7.21 -16.17
CA HIS A 229 10.65 -7.14 -16.22
C HIS A 229 10.13 -5.71 -16.36
N PRO A 230 10.46 -5.00 -17.47
CA PRO A 230 10.19 -3.56 -17.63
C PRO A 230 8.69 -3.21 -17.61
N ASN A 231 7.82 -4.18 -17.82
CA ASN A 231 6.37 -4.03 -17.79
C ASN A 231 5.75 -4.38 -16.41
N VAL A 232 6.55 -4.64 -15.37
CA VAL A 232 6.09 -4.81 -13.99
C VAL A 232 6.59 -3.65 -13.16
N LEU A 233 5.71 -2.71 -12.83
CA LEU A 233 6.04 -1.43 -12.21
C LEU A 233 5.56 -1.42 -10.76
N MET A 234 6.36 -0.87 -9.85
CA MET A 234 5.95 -0.61 -8.47
C MET A 234 6.31 0.82 -8.07
N ASN A 235 5.37 1.53 -7.47
CA ASN A 235 5.58 2.87 -6.94
C ASN A 235 4.94 3.00 -5.56
N ALA A 236 5.47 3.90 -4.74
CA ALA A 236 4.87 4.29 -3.47
C ALA A 236 3.95 5.50 -3.68
N THR A 237 2.88 5.60 -2.88
CA THR A 237 1.93 6.72 -2.97
C THR A 237 1.63 7.34 -1.62
N HIS A 238 1.47 8.66 -1.59
CA HIS A 238 0.96 9.41 -0.45
C HIS A 238 -0.38 10.03 -0.82
N PRO A 239 -1.43 9.83 0.00
CA PRO A 239 -2.78 10.28 -0.33
C PRO A 239 -3.04 11.76 0.00
N GLY A 240 -2.12 12.43 0.70
CA GLY A 240 -2.39 13.69 1.38
C GLY A 240 -3.10 13.50 2.73
N PHE A 241 -3.61 14.56 3.28
CA PHE A 241 -4.43 14.51 4.49
C PHE A 241 -5.84 14.06 4.14
N VAL A 242 -6.20 12.82 4.45
CA VAL A 242 -7.51 12.25 4.13
C VAL A 242 -8.32 12.03 5.39
N SER A 243 -9.57 12.49 5.39
CA SER A 243 -10.52 12.21 6.46
C SER A 243 -11.15 10.82 6.22
N THR A 244 -10.67 9.81 6.93
CA THR A 244 -11.29 8.48 6.94
C THR A 244 -11.80 8.18 8.36
N LYS A 245 -12.78 7.25 8.46
CA LYS A 245 -13.26 6.76 9.75
C LYS A 245 -12.09 6.20 10.56
N GLN A 246 -11.25 5.39 9.92
CA GLN A 246 -10.05 4.79 10.53
C GLN A 246 -9.07 5.87 11.02
N SER A 247 -8.79 6.92 10.24
CA SER A 247 -7.86 7.98 10.68
C SER A 247 -8.35 8.75 11.91
N LYS A 248 -9.66 8.78 12.13
CA LYS A 248 -10.26 9.38 13.34
C LYS A 248 -10.17 8.42 14.52
N GLU A 249 -10.50 7.15 14.33
CA GLU A 249 -10.46 6.12 15.38
C GLU A 249 -9.03 5.86 15.84
N ASP A 250 -8.08 5.66 14.93
CA ASP A 250 -6.70 5.33 15.24
C ASP A 250 -5.99 6.43 16.04
N ILE A 251 -6.22 7.72 15.76
CA ILE A 251 -5.56 8.83 16.48
C ILE A 251 -6.05 8.97 17.93
N HIS A 252 -7.22 8.46 18.24
CA HIS A 252 -7.77 8.53 19.60
C HIS A 252 -7.15 7.47 20.53
N GLU A 253 -6.62 6.38 20.02
CA GLU A 253 -5.94 5.36 20.84
C GLU A 253 -4.71 5.95 21.57
N PRO A 254 -3.69 6.52 20.87
CA PRO A 254 -2.51 7.07 21.53
C PRO A 254 -2.72 8.46 22.12
N TYR A 255 -3.70 9.23 21.64
CA TYR A 255 -3.91 10.64 22.01
C TYR A 255 -5.38 10.96 22.33
N PRO A 256 -5.97 10.43 23.43
CA PRO A 256 -7.40 10.54 23.68
C PRO A 256 -7.93 11.99 23.77
N LEU A 257 -7.15 12.91 24.34
CA LEU A 257 -7.53 14.34 24.49
C LEU A 257 -6.93 15.22 23.39
N ALA A 258 -5.64 15.06 23.10
CA ALA A 258 -4.94 15.86 22.08
C ALA A 258 -5.37 15.47 20.65
N GLY A 259 -5.71 14.19 20.41
CA GLY A 259 -6.19 13.70 19.11
C GLY A 259 -7.44 14.42 18.64
N TYR A 260 -8.36 14.78 19.54
CA TYR A 260 -9.53 15.58 19.19
C TYR A 260 -9.13 16.98 18.68
N GLY A 261 -8.26 17.68 19.41
CA GLY A 261 -7.76 19.00 19.00
C GLY A 261 -7.02 18.97 17.66
N MET A 262 -6.16 17.97 17.47
CA MET A 262 -5.43 17.78 16.20
C MET A 262 -6.38 17.44 15.03
N SER A 263 -7.38 16.59 15.26
CA SER A 263 -8.34 16.23 14.22
C SER A 263 -9.17 17.43 13.75
N VAL A 264 -9.55 18.32 14.67
CA VAL A 264 -10.28 19.56 14.36
C VAL A 264 -9.38 20.58 13.64
N ALA A 265 -8.12 20.73 14.05
CA ALA A 265 -7.20 21.71 13.45
C ALA A 265 -6.87 21.41 11.98
N VAL A 266 -6.84 20.14 11.58
CA VAL A 266 -6.56 19.73 10.18
C VAL A 266 -7.82 19.49 9.35
N GLU A 267 -9.02 19.56 9.94
CA GLU A 267 -10.29 19.29 9.23
C GLU A 267 -10.47 20.12 7.93
N PRO A 268 -10.14 21.44 7.91
CA PRO A 268 -10.27 22.25 6.69
C PRO A 268 -9.36 21.81 5.53
N PHE A 269 -8.31 21.06 5.80
CA PHE A 269 -7.33 20.58 4.81
C PHE A 269 -7.50 19.12 4.44
N LYS A 270 -8.48 18.43 5.05
CA LYS A 270 -8.73 17.01 4.78
C LYS A 270 -9.43 16.82 3.45
N LYS A 271 -8.87 15.90 2.68
CA LYS A 271 -9.42 15.39 1.43
C LYS A 271 -10.47 14.34 1.70
N ASN A 272 -11.42 14.19 0.78
CA ASN A 272 -12.31 13.04 0.78
C ASN A 272 -11.58 11.79 0.27
N GLN A 273 -12.22 10.62 0.36
CA GLN A 273 -11.63 9.35 -0.03
C GLN A 273 -11.27 9.25 -1.53
N PHE A 274 -11.97 9.96 -2.39
CA PHE A 274 -11.70 9.98 -3.83
C PHE A 274 -10.50 10.88 -4.15
N GLU A 275 -10.42 12.05 -3.55
CA GLU A 275 -9.25 12.93 -3.68
C GLU A 275 -7.98 12.25 -3.14
N GLY A 276 -8.10 11.48 -2.03
CA GLY A 276 -6.99 10.68 -1.50
C GLY A 276 -6.59 9.51 -2.39
N ALA A 277 -7.50 9.01 -3.22
CA ALA A 277 -7.21 7.94 -4.16
C ALA A 277 -6.46 8.40 -5.43
N VAL A 278 -6.41 9.69 -5.74
CA VAL A 278 -5.83 10.22 -6.99
C VAL A 278 -4.39 9.75 -7.23
N PRO A 279 -3.43 9.89 -6.30
CA PRO A 279 -2.06 9.42 -6.52
C PRO A 279 -1.99 7.89 -6.73
N THR A 280 -2.80 7.14 -5.98
CA THR A 280 -2.87 5.68 -6.07
C THR A 280 -3.43 5.24 -7.41
N MET A 281 -4.49 5.88 -7.90
CA MET A 281 -5.10 5.56 -9.20
C MET A 281 -4.19 5.94 -10.36
N TYR A 282 -3.46 7.05 -10.28
CA TYR A 282 -2.42 7.40 -11.25
C TYR A 282 -1.37 6.30 -11.36
N VAL A 283 -0.83 5.86 -10.22
CA VAL A 283 0.13 4.75 -10.18
C VAL A 283 -0.46 3.46 -10.71
N ALA A 284 -1.68 3.13 -10.34
CA ALA A 284 -2.33 1.87 -10.69
C ALA A 284 -2.74 1.78 -12.18
N THR A 285 -2.90 2.91 -12.87
CA THR A 285 -3.52 2.88 -14.21
C THR A 285 -2.74 3.61 -15.31
N VAL A 286 -1.98 4.65 -14.99
CA VAL A 286 -1.39 5.56 -16.00
C VAL A 286 0.12 5.52 -16.03
N THR A 287 0.81 5.55 -14.87
CA THR A 287 2.28 5.68 -14.83
C THR A 287 3.00 4.66 -15.71
N THR A 288 4.09 5.10 -16.31
CA THR A 288 5.01 4.25 -17.09
C THR A 288 6.38 4.12 -16.39
N LYS A 289 6.52 4.68 -15.19
CA LYS A 289 7.77 4.66 -14.42
C LYS A 289 7.61 3.80 -13.17
N SER A 290 8.72 3.29 -12.67
CA SER A 290 8.80 2.48 -11.46
C SER A 290 9.75 3.13 -10.45
N GLY A 291 9.56 2.82 -9.16
CA GLY A 291 10.42 3.30 -8.08
C GLY A 291 10.17 4.74 -7.65
N GLN A 292 9.08 5.35 -8.06
CA GLN A 292 8.72 6.71 -7.69
C GLN A 292 7.93 6.74 -6.37
N TYR A 293 8.00 7.88 -5.69
CA TYR A 293 7.11 8.26 -4.60
C TYR A 293 6.18 9.36 -5.12
N ILE A 294 4.90 9.01 -5.28
CA ILE A 294 3.89 9.87 -5.91
C ILE A 294 3.00 10.50 -4.85
N CYS A 295 2.96 11.81 -4.84
CA CYS A 295 2.22 12.64 -3.90
C CYS A 295 1.09 13.40 -4.59
N PRO A 296 0.12 13.96 -3.86
CA PRO A 296 -0.91 14.81 -4.45
C PRO A 296 -0.35 15.98 -5.27
N PRO A 297 -0.98 16.32 -6.40
CA PRO A 297 -2.12 15.68 -7.07
C PRO A 297 -1.75 14.56 -8.07
N ALA A 298 -0.78 13.75 -7.88
CA ALA A 298 -0.19 12.69 -8.67
C ALA A 298 1.21 13.04 -9.24
N ILE A 299 2.06 13.57 -8.38
CA ILE A 299 3.37 14.09 -8.74
C ILE A 299 4.47 13.33 -8.05
N PRO A 300 5.58 13.02 -8.74
CA PRO A 300 6.74 12.41 -8.10
C PRO A 300 7.45 13.41 -7.18
N GLU A 301 7.63 13.01 -5.94
CA GLU A 301 8.41 13.75 -4.93
C GLU A 301 9.61 12.91 -4.46
N PRO A 302 10.71 13.54 -4.06
CA PRO A 302 11.92 12.82 -3.65
C PRO A 302 11.72 12.04 -2.34
N GLY A 303 10.86 12.52 -1.43
CA GLY A 303 10.73 12.02 -0.06
C GLY A 303 11.93 12.40 0.81
N SER A 304 12.07 11.75 1.98
CA SER A 304 13.20 11.99 2.91
C SER A 304 14.50 11.39 2.37
N SER A 305 15.64 11.85 2.92
CA SER A 305 16.96 11.30 2.57
C SER A 305 17.04 9.79 2.81
N LEU A 306 16.48 9.29 3.94
CA LEU A 306 16.40 7.86 4.22
C LEU A 306 15.62 7.10 3.14
N SER A 307 14.52 7.68 2.66
CA SER A 307 13.71 7.03 1.62
C SER A 307 14.44 6.92 0.27
N GLN A 308 15.50 7.71 0.06
CA GLN A 308 16.31 7.71 -1.16
C GLN A 308 17.58 6.84 -1.05
N ASP A 309 17.87 6.30 0.14
CA ASP A 309 19.05 5.44 0.38
C ASP A 309 18.81 4.03 -0.16
N GLU A 310 19.44 3.71 -1.28
CA GLU A 310 19.35 2.39 -1.91
C GLU A 310 19.91 1.27 -1.04
N ALA A 311 21.02 1.52 -0.33
CA ALA A 311 21.64 0.54 0.55
C ALA A 311 20.75 0.26 1.78
N LEU A 312 20.03 1.28 2.27
CA LEU A 312 19.02 1.11 3.31
C LEU A 312 17.85 0.25 2.82
N GLY A 313 17.43 0.45 1.58
CA GLY A 313 16.41 -0.39 0.94
C GLY A 313 16.84 -1.86 0.80
N ASP A 314 18.09 -2.12 0.45
CA ASP A 314 18.64 -3.48 0.37
C ASP A 314 18.66 -4.15 1.75
N ARG A 315 19.15 -3.46 2.81
CA ARG A 315 19.13 -3.96 4.20
C ARG A 315 17.72 -4.22 4.71
N LEU A 316 16.78 -3.30 4.46
CA LEU A 316 15.36 -3.48 4.81
C LEU A 316 14.82 -4.80 4.25
N MET A 317 15.04 -5.06 2.97
CA MET A 317 14.47 -6.22 2.32
C MET A 317 15.13 -7.53 2.76
N GLU A 318 16.44 -7.51 3.01
CA GLU A 318 17.15 -8.63 3.61
C GLU A 318 16.62 -8.95 5.02
N LEU A 319 16.48 -7.91 5.87
CA LEU A 319 15.91 -8.06 7.21
C LEU A 319 14.44 -8.56 7.14
N THR A 320 13.64 -8.00 6.24
CA THR A 320 12.24 -8.42 6.04
C THR A 320 12.15 -9.90 5.71
N ARG A 321 12.96 -10.38 4.75
CA ARG A 321 13.00 -11.80 4.38
C ARG A 321 13.42 -12.66 5.57
N LYS A 322 14.52 -12.30 6.24
CA LYS A 322 15.04 -13.01 7.41
C LYS A 322 13.97 -13.15 8.51
N VAL A 323 13.33 -12.04 8.87
CA VAL A 323 12.30 -12.02 9.93
C VAL A 323 11.11 -12.89 9.54
N ILE A 324 10.58 -12.77 8.34
CA ILE A 324 9.44 -13.58 7.89
C ILE A 324 9.80 -15.07 7.96
N MET A 325 10.93 -15.48 7.39
CA MET A 325 11.34 -16.88 7.38
C MET A 325 11.56 -17.45 8.78
N GLU A 326 12.26 -16.73 9.66
CA GLU A 326 12.54 -17.17 11.02
C GLU A 326 11.26 -17.30 11.86
N LYS A 327 10.34 -16.32 11.73
CA LYS A 327 9.10 -16.28 12.52
C LYS A 327 8.03 -17.25 12.02
N THR A 328 8.06 -17.63 10.77
CA THR A 328 7.11 -18.59 10.15
C THR A 328 7.71 -19.98 9.96
N LYS A 329 8.87 -20.26 10.52
CA LYS A 329 9.56 -21.55 10.35
C LYS A 329 8.69 -22.75 10.78
N ARG A 330 7.93 -22.60 11.85
CA ARG A 330 7.01 -23.64 12.33
C ARG A 330 5.90 -23.92 11.34
N GLU A 331 5.23 -22.87 10.85
CA GLU A 331 4.14 -22.98 9.89
C GLU A 331 4.64 -23.54 8.55
N SER A 332 5.86 -23.20 8.14
CA SER A 332 6.50 -23.75 6.96
C SER A 332 6.72 -25.27 7.09
N ALA A 333 7.20 -25.73 8.26
CA ALA A 333 7.47 -27.14 8.52
C ALA A 333 6.20 -27.97 8.66
N ASP A 334 5.19 -27.46 9.40
CA ASP A 334 4.00 -28.21 9.79
C ASP A 334 2.93 -28.23 8.68
N GLN A 335 2.88 -27.21 7.81
CA GLN A 335 1.81 -27.03 6.83
C GLN A 335 2.28 -27.25 5.38
N GLY A 336 3.53 -27.62 5.16
CA GLY A 336 4.11 -27.75 3.83
C GLY A 336 4.04 -26.42 3.05
N CYS A 337 4.08 -25.29 3.75
CA CYS A 337 3.93 -23.95 3.24
C CYS A 337 5.25 -23.19 3.41
N PRO A 338 6.28 -23.49 2.59
CA PRO A 338 7.60 -22.93 2.79
C PRO A 338 7.60 -21.45 2.46
N PHE A 339 7.76 -20.62 3.49
CA PHE A 339 8.16 -19.23 3.28
C PHE A 339 9.60 -19.12 2.77
N ASP A 340 10.32 -20.26 2.68
CA ASP A 340 11.64 -20.36 2.09
C ASP A 340 11.64 -20.01 0.60
N ASP A 341 10.51 -20.17 -0.09
CA ASP A 341 10.31 -19.76 -1.48
C ASP A 341 9.85 -18.29 -1.61
N LEU A 342 9.85 -17.54 -0.51
CA LEU A 342 9.57 -16.09 -0.53
C LEU A 342 10.63 -15.40 -1.40
N VAL A 343 10.26 -15.15 -2.63
CA VAL A 343 11.13 -14.48 -3.60
C VAL A 343 11.17 -13.00 -3.27
N LEU A 344 12.16 -12.60 -2.49
CA LEU A 344 12.65 -11.24 -2.54
C LEU A 344 13.63 -11.18 -3.72
N HIS A 345 13.19 -10.64 -4.77
CA HIS A 345 13.68 -10.51 -6.13
C HIS A 345 15.17 -10.32 -6.29
#